data_b117f3d77df39ed32658682db00848eb
#
_entry.id   b117f3d77df39ed32658682db00848eb
#
_cell.length_a   1.000
_cell.length_b   1.000
_cell.length_c   1.000
_cell.angle_alpha   90.00
_cell.angle_beta   90.00
_cell.angle_gamma   90.00
#
_symmetry.space_group_name_H-M   'P 1'
#
loop_
_entity.id
_entity.type
_entity.pdbx_description
1 polymer ?
#
loop_
_entity_poly.entity_id
_entity_poly.type
_entity_poly.pdbx_seq_one_letter_code
_entity_poly.pdbx_strand_id
1 'polypeptide(L)'
;MRKYAYLKEPLRRDEGTSVVKIMLYEAKEGFYLFEYCSPDAVRSSFDRCYDSIEDLYEDWNDQIDEIGWIEMEDPLPDCQHDAFIPIRVKGRDVGKPEWGKLETLENGKWVAYQPEP
;
A
#
# COMPACT_ATOMS: atom_id res chain seq x y z
N MET A 1 8.12 -3.71 -8.56
CA MET A 1 6.86 -3.56 -9.31
C MET A 1 5.72 -3.36 -8.33
N ARG A 2 4.91 -2.33 -8.56
CA ARG A 2 3.69 -2.12 -7.81
C ARG A 2 2.52 -1.91 -8.78
N LYS A 3 1.36 -2.46 -8.40
CA LYS A 3 0.10 -2.25 -9.13
C LYS A 3 -1.01 -2.11 -8.11
N TYR A 4 -2.05 -1.38 -8.47
CA TYR A 4 -3.23 -1.29 -7.61
C TYR A 4 -4.50 -1.49 -8.43
N ALA A 5 -5.60 -1.79 -7.75
CA ALA A 5 -6.88 -2.00 -8.38
C ALA A 5 -7.99 -1.68 -7.39
N TYR A 6 -9.17 -1.36 -7.95
CA TYR A 6 -10.37 -1.18 -7.15
C TYR A 6 -11.22 -2.45 -7.22
N LEU A 7 -11.87 -2.79 -6.14
CA LEU A 7 -12.76 -3.94 -6.11
C LEU A 7 -14.10 -3.61 -6.74
N LYS A 8 -14.71 -4.58 -7.42
CA LYS A 8 -16.07 -4.45 -7.98
C LYS A 8 -17.07 -4.11 -6.90
N GLU A 9 -16.95 -4.79 -5.75
CA GLU A 9 -17.80 -4.61 -4.59
C GLU A 9 -16.95 -4.58 -3.33
N PRO A 10 -17.34 -3.80 -2.32
CA PRO A 10 -16.60 -3.79 -1.06
C PRO A 10 -16.53 -5.19 -0.45
N LEU A 11 -15.34 -5.58 -0.03
CA LEU A 11 -15.12 -6.86 0.66
C LEU A 11 -15.13 -6.62 2.16
N ARG A 12 -16.15 -7.13 2.82
CA ARG A 12 -16.31 -6.94 4.25
C ARG A 12 -15.28 -7.75 5.03
N ARG A 13 -14.56 -7.11 5.94
CA ARG A 13 -13.59 -7.76 6.82
C ARG A 13 -14.14 -7.87 8.24
N ASP A 14 -14.06 -6.79 9.01
CA ASP A 14 -14.53 -6.74 10.38
C ASP A 14 -15.78 -5.88 10.49
N GLU A 15 -16.33 -5.76 11.69
CA GLU A 15 -17.49 -4.92 11.93
C GLU A 15 -17.22 -3.49 11.44
N GLY A 16 -17.99 -3.06 10.46
CA GLY A 16 -17.91 -1.70 9.96
C GLY A 16 -16.76 -1.42 9.02
N THR A 17 -15.89 -2.39 8.70
CA THR A 17 -14.80 -2.18 7.76
C THR A 17 -15.00 -2.98 6.48
N SER A 18 -14.72 -2.36 5.35
CA SER A 18 -14.80 -3.01 4.04
C SER A 18 -13.61 -2.57 3.19
N VAL A 19 -13.00 -3.53 2.51
CA VAL A 19 -11.89 -3.29 1.60
C VAL A 19 -12.46 -2.87 0.25
N VAL A 20 -11.96 -1.76 -0.31
CA VAL A 20 -12.43 -1.23 -1.60
C VAL A 20 -11.31 -1.08 -2.62
N LYS A 21 -10.06 -1.13 -2.19
CA LYS A 21 -8.88 -0.96 -3.04
C LYS A 21 -7.79 -1.88 -2.55
N ILE A 22 -6.99 -2.39 -3.48
CA ILE A 22 -5.86 -3.28 -3.16
C ILE A 22 -4.61 -2.82 -3.90
N MET A 23 -3.43 -3.15 -3.37
CA MET A 23 -2.15 -2.92 -4.01
C MET A 23 -1.31 -4.18 -3.97
N LEU A 24 -0.72 -4.51 -5.11
CA LEU A 24 0.26 -5.58 -5.26
C LEU A 24 1.66 -4.99 -5.27
N TYR A 25 2.55 -5.53 -4.45
CA TYR A 25 3.96 -5.13 -4.42
C TYR A 25 4.86 -6.35 -4.50
N GLU A 26 5.76 -6.36 -5.48
CA GLU A 26 6.76 -7.41 -5.65
C GLU A 26 8.00 -7.08 -4.81
N ALA A 27 8.31 -7.92 -3.83
CA ALA A 27 9.48 -7.80 -3.00
C ALA A 27 10.42 -8.99 -3.25
N LYS A 28 11.61 -8.97 -2.66
CA LYS A 28 12.56 -10.08 -2.80
C LYS A 28 12.02 -11.38 -2.23
N GLU A 29 11.32 -11.30 -1.11
CA GLU A 29 10.82 -12.46 -0.37
C GLU A 29 9.48 -12.97 -0.89
N GLY A 30 8.79 -12.24 -1.78
CA GLY A 30 7.50 -12.65 -2.31
C GLY A 30 6.66 -11.48 -2.75
N PHE A 31 5.35 -11.72 -2.83
CA PHE A 31 4.40 -10.74 -3.31
C PHE A 31 3.47 -10.33 -2.17
N TYR A 32 3.44 -9.04 -1.85
CA TYR A 32 2.55 -8.51 -0.83
C TYR A 32 1.27 -8.00 -1.47
N LEU A 33 0.16 -8.23 -0.79
CA LEU A 33 -1.11 -7.62 -1.13
C LEU A 33 -1.55 -6.76 0.04
N PHE A 34 -1.72 -5.48 -0.22
CA PHE A 34 -2.20 -4.51 0.77
C PHE A 34 -3.66 -4.19 0.51
N GLU A 35 -4.45 -4.07 1.57
CA GLU A 35 -5.89 -3.84 1.48
C GLU A 35 -6.24 -2.49 2.12
N TYR A 36 -7.06 -1.70 1.41
CA TYR A 36 -7.40 -0.34 1.80
C TYR A 36 -8.91 -0.20 1.96
N CYS A 37 -9.34 0.47 3.02
CA CYS A 37 -10.75 0.60 3.36
C CYS A 37 -11.40 1.89 2.82
N SER A 38 -10.66 2.68 2.06
CA SER A 38 -11.14 3.89 1.41
C SER A 38 -10.46 4.05 0.06
N PRO A 39 -11.16 4.58 -0.97
CA PRO A 39 -10.54 4.78 -2.29
C PRO A 39 -9.36 5.73 -2.27
N ASP A 40 -9.33 6.68 -1.35
CA ASP A 40 -8.28 7.68 -1.21
C ASP A 40 -7.36 7.42 -0.02
N ALA A 41 -7.44 6.24 0.60
CA ALA A 41 -6.55 5.87 1.69
C ALA A 41 -5.10 5.84 1.20
N VAL A 42 -4.22 6.44 1.97
CA VAL A 42 -2.80 6.52 1.66
C VAL A 42 -2.07 5.27 2.12
N ARG A 43 -2.47 4.69 3.25
CA ARG A 43 -1.84 3.51 3.85
C ARG A 43 -2.83 2.38 3.99
N SER A 44 -2.30 1.15 3.98
CA SER A 44 -3.13 -0.05 4.08
C SER A 44 -3.65 -0.30 5.49
N SER A 45 -4.77 -1.01 5.56
CA SER A 45 -5.34 -1.49 6.83
C SER A 45 -4.99 -2.95 7.08
N PHE A 46 -4.77 -3.74 6.02
CA PHE A 46 -4.43 -5.16 6.11
C PHE A 46 -3.38 -5.51 5.07
N ASP A 47 -2.62 -6.57 5.33
CA ASP A 47 -1.64 -7.07 4.38
C ASP A 47 -1.59 -8.59 4.39
N ARG A 48 -1.16 -9.15 3.26
CA ARG A 48 -0.93 -10.59 3.06
C ARG A 48 0.32 -10.77 2.24
N CYS A 49 0.95 -11.94 2.37
CA CYS A 49 2.11 -12.30 1.57
C CYS A 49 1.82 -13.58 0.78
N TYR A 50 2.22 -13.58 -0.49
CA TYR A 50 2.06 -14.72 -1.39
C TYR A 50 3.44 -15.15 -1.89
N ASP A 51 3.62 -16.45 -2.06
CA ASP A 51 4.87 -17.00 -2.62
C ASP A 51 4.94 -16.80 -4.13
N SER A 52 3.81 -16.73 -4.80
CA SER A 52 3.75 -16.54 -6.25
C SER A 52 2.70 -15.52 -6.63
N ILE A 53 2.94 -14.84 -7.77
CA ILE A 53 1.97 -13.88 -8.29
C ILE A 53 0.71 -14.59 -8.79
N GLU A 54 0.86 -15.83 -9.26
CA GLU A 54 -0.28 -16.62 -9.73
C GLU A 54 -1.28 -16.87 -8.60
N ASP A 55 -0.79 -17.21 -7.42
CA ASP A 55 -1.66 -17.42 -6.25
C ASP A 55 -2.38 -16.14 -5.85
N LEU A 56 -1.70 -15.00 -5.92
CA LEU A 56 -2.30 -13.70 -5.64
C LEU A 56 -3.40 -13.39 -6.66
N TYR A 57 -3.12 -13.58 -7.94
CA TYR A 57 -4.11 -13.34 -9.01
C TYR A 57 -5.29 -14.29 -8.90
N GLU A 58 -5.07 -15.55 -8.52
CA GLU A 58 -6.15 -16.50 -8.32
C GLU A 58 -7.15 -16.03 -7.25
N ASP A 59 -6.65 -15.45 -6.18
CA ASP A 59 -7.49 -14.95 -5.10
C ASP A 59 -8.23 -13.65 -5.46
N TRP A 60 -7.63 -12.79 -6.29
CA TRP A 60 -8.09 -11.41 -6.42
C TRP A 60 -8.60 -10.98 -7.79
N ASN A 61 -8.15 -11.58 -8.89
CA ASN A 61 -8.53 -11.11 -10.23
C ASN A 61 -10.03 -11.08 -10.47
N ASP A 62 -10.77 -12.02 -9.90
CA ASP A 62 -12.24 -12.07 -10.05
C ASP A 62 -12.96 -10.97 -9.27
N GLN A 63 -12.28 -10.33 -8.35
CA GLN A 63 -12.86 -9.31 -7.47
C GLN A 63 -12.57 -7.88 -7.90
N ILE A 64 -11.64 -7.66 -8.82
CA ILE A 64 -11.28 -6.33 -9.29
C ILE A 64 -12.24 -5.86 -10.38
N ASP A 65 -12.39 -4.52 -10.51
CA ASP A 65 -13.30 -3.94 -11.47
C ASP A 65 -12.78 -4.02 -12.90
N GLU A 66 -13.58 -3.51 -13.84
CA GLU A 66 -13.28 -3.59 -15.28
C GLU A 66 -12.03 -2.80 -15.70
N ILE A 67 -11.59 -1.83 -14.88
CA ILE A 67 -10.36 -1.08 -15.16
C ILE A 67 -9.15 -2.01 -15.00
N GLY A 68 -9.23 -2.96 -14.06
CA GLY A 68 -8.15 -3.91 -13.82
C GLY A 68 -7.00 -3.33 -13.01
N TRP A 69 -5.84 -3.97 -13.12
CA TRP A 69 -4.64 -3.55 -12.43
C TRP A 69 -4.03 -2.31 -13.10
N ILE A 70 -3.69 -1.32 -12.29
CA ILE A 70 -3.10 -0.06 -12.73
C ILE A 70 -1.65 -0.02 -12.24
N GLU A 71 -0.70 0.15 -13.14
CA GLU A 71 0.71 0.24 -12.76
C GLU A 71 0.99 1.53 -12.03
N MET A 72 1.90 1.47 -11.04
CA MET A 72 2.37 2.63 -10.31
C MET A 72 3.87 2.49 -10.04
N GLU A 73 4.52 3.59 -9.69
CA GLU A 73 5.94 3.59 -9.41
C GLU A 73 6.27 2.79 -8.16
N ASP A 74 7.47 2.21 -8.13
CA ASP A 74 7.99 1.55 -6.94
C ASP A 74 8.20 2.57 -5.83
N PRO A 75 8.16 2.13 -4.55
CA PRO A 75 8.40 3.05 -3.45
C PRO A 75 9.83 3.60 -3.50
N LEU A 76 9.98 4.84 -3.09
CA LEU A 76 11.30 5.44 -2.95
C LEU A 76 12.10 4.71 -1.86
N PRO A 77 13.45 4.76 -1.89
CA PRO A 77 14.26 4.14 -0.86
C PRO A 77 13.83 4.58 0.54
N ASP A 78 13.81 3.63 1.47
CA ASP A 78 13.43 3.82 2.88
C ASP A 78 11.97 4.21 3.12
N CYS A 79 11.15 4.26 2.06
CA CYS A 79 9.73 4.56 2.18
C CYS A 79 8.88 3.31 2.40
N GLN A 80 7.70 3.51 2.96
CA GLN A 80 6.75 2.43 3.19
C GLN A 80 6.22 1.90 1.84
N HIS A 81 6.18 0.58 1.71
CA HIS A 81 5.81 -0.06 0.45
C HIS A 81 4.33 0.07 0.13
N ASP A 82 3.48 0.18 1.14
CA ASP A 82 2.04 0.22 1.02
C ASP A 82 1.47 1.64 0.86
N ALA A 83 2.31 2.65 0.92
CA ALA A 83 1.85 4.04 0.86
C ALA A 83 1.70 4.52 -0.58
N PHE A 84 0.58 5.19 -0.87
CA PHE A 84 0.32 5.78 -2.19
C PHE A 84 1.10 7.08 -2.43
N ILE A 85 1.61 7.68 -1.36
CA ILE A 85 2.53 8.82 -1.43
C ILE A 85 3.81 8.43 -0.70
N PRO A 86 4.95 9.10 -0.96
CA PRO A 86 6.18 8.78 -0.24
C PRO A 86 6.03 9.06 1.25
N ILE A 87 6.12 8.01 2.07
CA ILE A 87 6.10 8.11 3.53
C ILE A 87 7.26 7.30 4.08
N ARG A 88 8.03 7.89 4.98
CA ARG A 88 9.12 7.19 5.67
C ARG A 88 9.16 7.54 7.15
N VAL A 89 9.80 6.67 7.93
CA VAL A 89 10.09 6.98 9.34
C VAL A 89 11.21 8.01 9.37
N LYS A 90 11.05 9.08 10.16
CA LYS A 90 12.04 10.13 10.30
C LYS A 90 13.38 9.54 10.76
N GLY A 91 14.47 9.92 10.08
CA GLY A 91 15.81 9.47 10.42
C GLY A 91 16.20 8.11 9.88
N ARG A 92 15.29 7.39 9.23
CA ARG A 92 15.57 6.07 8.68
C ARG A 92 16.64 6.09 7.60
N ASP A 93 16.67 7.15 6.82
CA ASP A 93 17.64 7.34 5.72
C ASP A 93 19.09 7.46 6.21
N VAL A 94 19.29 7.87 7.46
CA VAL A 94 20.62 7.99 8.07
C VAL A 94 20.88 6.93 9.15
N GLY A 95 20.06 5.90 9.20
CA GLY A 95 20.22 4.80 10.14
C GLY A 95 19.87 5.11 11.59
N LYS A 96 19.14 6.20 11.83
CA LYS A 96 18.72 6.62 13.18
C LYS A 96 17.21 6.85 13.21
N PRO A 97 16.38 5.81 13.05
CA PRO A 97 14.94 5.97 12.97
C PRO A 97 14.34 6.48 14.28
N GLU A 98 13.43 7.45 14.15
CA GLU A 98 12.63 7.95 15.26
C GLU A 98 11.23 7.35 15.13
N TRP A 99 11.03 6.20 15.74
CA TRP A 99 9.78 5.45 15.61
C TRP A 99 8.57 6.28 16.07
N GLY A 100 7.49 6.20 15.29
CA GLY A 100 6.30 6.98 15.55
C GLY A 100 6.29 8.36 14.90
N LYS A 101 7.41 8.78 14.31
CA LYS A 101 7.49 10.05 13.58
C LYS A 101 7.63 9.76 12.09
N LEU A 102 6.69 10.26 11.30
CA LEU A 102 6.65 10.02 9.86
C LEU A 102 6.91 11.30 9.09
N GLU A 103 7.50 11.13 7.90
CA GLU A 103 7.75 12.21 6.95
C GLU A 103 7.18 11.87 5.60
N THR A 104 6.77 12.89 4.86
CA THR A 104 6.39 12.77 3.45
C THR A 104 7.16 13.78 2.61
N LEU A 105 7.24 13.52 1.31
CA LEU A 105 7.97 14.37 0.38
C LEU A 105 7.01 15.40 -0.23
N GLU A 106 7.30 16.70 -0.01
CA GLU A 106 6.55 17.81 -0.59
C GLU A 106 7.50 18.80 -1.26
N ASN A 107 7.30 19.05 -2.54
CA ASN A 107 8.13 20.00 -3.30
C ASN A 107 9.64 19.72 -3.17
N GLY A 108 10.01 18.44 -3.17
CA GLY A 108 11.39 18.02 -3.07
C GLY A 108 11.96 18.03 -1.65
N LYS A 109 11.14 18.28 -0.64
CA LYS A 109 11.59 18.33 0.77
C LYS A 109 10.79 17.36 1.62
N TRP A 110 11.48 16.74 2.57
CA TRP A 110 10.83 15.87 3.55
C TRP A 110 10.26 16.72 4.68
N VAL A 111 8.97 16.59 4.91
CA VAL A 111 8.24 17.31 5.94
C VAL A 111 7.47 16.34 6.83
N ALA A 112 7.14 16.77 8.03
CA ALA A 112 6.37 15.92 8.95
C ALA A 112 5.05 15.51 8.33
N TYR A 113 4.72 14.21 8.43
CA TYR A 113 3.45 13.66 7.98
C TYR A 113 2.58 13.31 9.18
N GLN A 114 1.36 13.82 9.17
CA GLN A 114 0.38 13.53 10.22
C GLN A 114 -0.71 12.68 9.60
N PRO A 115 -0.80 11.38 9.96
CA PRO A 115 -1.91 10.56 9.47
C PRO A 115 -3.24 11.11 9.97
N GLU A 116 -4.26 10.98 9.14
CA GLU A 116 -5.62 11.38 9.51
C GLU A 116 -6.07 10.61 10.75
N PRO A 117 -6.77 11.26 11.69
CA PRO A 117 -7.28 10.58 12.89
C PRO A 117 -8.35 9.53 12.58
#